data_8e4dc83b11924951c38de6e1b4a9c2f1
#
_entry.id   8e4dc83b11924951c38de6e1b4a9c2f1
#
_cell.length_a   1.000
_cell.length_b   1.000
_cell.length_c   1.000
_cell.angle_alpha   90.00
_cell.angle_beta   90.00
_cell.angle_gamma   90.00
#
_symmetry.space_group_name_H-M   'P 1'
#
loop_
_entity.id
_entity.type
_entity.pdbx_description
1 polymer ?
#
loop_
_entity_poly.entity_id
_entity_poly.type
_entity_poly.pdbx_seq_one_letter_code
_entity_poly.pdbx_strand_id
1 'polypeptide(L)'
;MSLWIGPSNANNASNAAPFSHTRARDNNVEIEIEEQVDPFTHLPFFPEGHEWPRMLRQIMAFGQSREQRDVLLLGGLTTLGASLAQTLRFLYGGKWFFSSLQTFVVAPPASGKGVLAWTRMLVQPIHDEIRATVAEEMKRYKKEMTSFNSLGREKAKAEEPEMPLNRMFIFSGNNTGTGILQNIIDSGGVGIICETEADMVSNSIASDYGHWSEVIRSSFDHDPLSYNRRTDREYRELRHSHLSVLISGTPGQVKPLIPSSENGLFSRQMFYYMPRVLHWINQFSLQRTDTSLEFQKLGKDWIAHLREIQKLGVISLRLTDAQIVSFNEVFQTLFERSRKGTGNEMNSSVVRMAINIGRILSIVALLRITGECEEAGDFAASLRKSPRLTPDPQTCADNIKDGIITRWDLSIQEDDFQAVLSLAEPMYLHAVHILSFLPANEVKNRGMADQERLFITLDTEFTYQSLLEEAEKLKIPKNT
;
A
#
# COMPACT_ATOMS: atom_id res chain seq x y z
N MET A 1 1.19 30.83 -44.93
CA MET A 1 1.73 32.14 -45.32
C MET A 1 2.23 32.77 -44.04
N SER A 2 3.49 32.92 -43.77
CA SER A 2 4.67 33.37 -44.51
C SER A 2 5.93 32.76 -43.89
N LEU A 3 6.76 32.31 -44.79
CA LEU A 3 8.13 31.89 -44.61
C LEU A 3 9.01 33.03 -44.07
N TRP A 4 10.01 32.70 -43.25
CA TRP A 4 11.18 33.54 -43.06
C TRP A 4 12.41 32.72 -43.48
N ILE A 5 13.13 33.22 -44.54
CA ILE A 5 14.33 32.68 -45.13
C ILE A 5 15.46 33.70 -44.88
N GLY A 6 16.59 33.18 -44.43
CA GLY A 6 17.95 33.58 -44.77
C GLY A 6 18.70 34.49 -43.78
N PRO A 7 20.07 34.64 -43.92
CA PRO A 7 20.88 34.21 -45.02
C PRO A 7 22.10 33.35 -44.67
N SER A 8 22.58 32.68 -45.68
CA SER A 8 23.85 31.99 -45.80
C SER A 8 25.07 32.93 -45.69
N ASN A 9 26.14 32.47 -45.04
CA ASN A 9 27.48 32.85 -45.43
C ASN A 9 28.45 31.67 -45.31
N ALA A 10 29.11 31.45 -46.40
CA ALA A 10 30.09 30.40 -46.65
C ALA A 10 31.51 30.79 -46.16
N ASN A 11 32.34 29.78 -46.07
CA ASN A 11 33.79 29.79 -46.05
C ASN A 11 34.49 29.87 -44.69
N ASN A 12 34.96 28.70 -44.20
CA ASN A 12 36.40 28.48 -44.17
C ASN A 12 36.70 26.99 -43.98
N ALA A 13 37.29 26.45 -45.04
CA ALA A 13 38.00 25.18 -45.00
C ALA A 13 39.36 25.39 -44.34
N SER A 14 39.78 24.51 -43.46
CA SER A 14 41.13 23.96 -43.43
C SER A 14 41.40 23.15 -42.16
N ASN A 15 42.03 22.00 -42.39
CA ASN A 15 42.85 21.20 -41.49
C ASN A 15 42.16 20.18 -40.59
N ALA A 16 41.79 19.07 -41.20
CA ALA A 16 41.73 17.78 -40.49
C ALA A 16 43.17 17.21 -40.46
N ALA A 17 43.73 17.10 -39.28
CA ALA A 17 44.92 16.30 -39.02
C ALA A 17 44.51 14.84 -38.78
N PRO A 18 45.27 13.84 -39.25
CA PRO A 18 44.93 12.44 -39.11
C PRO A 18 45.11 11.98 -37.65
N PHE A 19 44.12 11.32 -37.10
CA PHE A 19 44.20 10.62 -35.82
C PHE A 19 45.24 9.49 -35.94
N SER A 20 46.40 9.67 -35.31
CA SER A 20 47.35 8.60 -35.09
C SER A 20 46.82 7.62 -34.06
N HIS A 21 46.69 6.35 -34.44
CA HIS A 21 46.50 5.24 -33.52
C HIS A 21 47.72 5.09 -32.61
N THR A 22 47.66 5.67 -31.42
CA THR A 22 48.57 5.31 -30.34
C THR A 22 47.98 4.10 -29.64
N ARG A 23 48.68 2.96 -29.71
CA ARG A 23 48.39 1.77 -28.90
C ARG A 23 48.36 2.18 -27.43
N ALA A 24 47.18 2.10 -26.82
CA ALA A 24 47.05 2.14 -25.37
C ALA A 24 47.78 0.91 -24.79
N ARG A 25 48.73 1.17 -23.94
CA ARG A 25 49.33 0.14 -23.07
C ARG A 25 48.22 -0.37 -22.16
N ASP A 26 48.02 -1.69 -22.13
CA ASP A 26 47.25 -2.40 -21.13
C ASP A 26 47.85 -2.12 -19.74
N ASN A 27 47.33 -1.14 -19.07
CA ASN A 27 47.36 -1.09 -17.61
C ASN A 27 46.01 -1.65 -17.16
N ASN A 28 45.98 -2.97 -16.94
CA ASN A 28 44.97 -3.59 -16.06
C ASN A 28 45.21 -3.03 -14.65
N VAL A 29 44.61 -1.89 -14.36
CA VAL A 29 44.26 -1.51 -13.03
C VAL A 29 42.94 -2.27 -12.80
N GLU A 30 43.02 -3.46 -12.23
CA GLU A 30 41.93 -4.06 -11.52
C GLU A 30 41.55 -3.06 -10.42
N ILE A 31 40.54 -2.25 -10.68
CA ILE A 31 39.83 -1.53 -9.63
C ILE A 31 39.10 -2.66 -8.89
N GLU A 32 39.71 -3.17 -7.82
CA GLU A 32 38.99 -3.85 -6.79
C GLU A 32 37.96 -2.83 -6.28
N ILE A 33 36.77 -2.86 -6.88
CA ILE A 33 35.59 -2.30 -6.25
C ILE A 33 35.40 -3.20 -5.03
N GLU A 34 35.90 -2.77 -3.87
CA GLU A 34 35.40 -3.30 -2.61
C GLU A 34 33.88 -3.22 -2.70
N GLU A 35 33.25 -4.34 -3.00
CA GLU A 35 31.83 -4.51 -2.81
C GLU A 35 31.57 -4.19 -1.34
N GLN A 36 31.14 -2.96 -1.06
CA GLN A 36 30.44 -2.69 0.18
C GLN A 36 29.16 -3.53 0.10
N VAL A 37 29.27 -4.79 0.49
CA VAL A 37 28.15 -5.69 0.70
C VAL A 37 27.24 -4.96 1.67
N ASP A 38 26.10 -4.48 1.19
CA ASP A 38 25.06 -3.95 2.05
C ASP A 38 24.77 -5.08 3.05
N PRO A 39 25.01 -4.90 4.36
CA PRO A 39 24.81 -5.95 5.35
C PRO A 39 23.38 -6.47 5.39
N PHE A 40 22.45 -5.85 4.65
CA PHE A 40 21.06 -6.23 4.51
C PHE A 40 20.71 -6.83 3.13
N THR A 41 21.70 -7.35 2.39
CA THR A 41 21.45 -8.16 1.19
C THR A 41 20.65 -9.45 1.47
N HIS A 42 20.35 -9.75 2.74
CA HIS A 42 19.70 -10.99 3.17
C HIS A 42 18.36 -10.80 3.86
N LEU A 43 17.65 -9.66 3.64
CA LEU A 43 16.26 -9.58 4.08
C LEU A 43 15.44 -10.65 3.35
N PRO A 44 14.58 -11.40 4.08
CA PRO A 44 13.85 -12.49 3.49
C PRO A 44 12.81 -11.99 2.50
N PHE A 45 12.72 -12.66 1.36
CA PHE A 45 11.60 -12.53 0.44
C PHE A 45 10.34 -13.19 1.00
N PHE A 46 9.21 -12.86 0.46
CA PHE A 46 8.00 -13.61 0.73
C PHE A 46 8.15 -15.04 0.22
N PRO A 47 7.58 -16.04 0.94
CA PRO A 47 7.70 -17.44 0.55
C PRO A 47 7.18 -17.70 -0.85
N GLU A 48 7.94 -18.49 -1.63
CA GLU A 48 7.56 -18.94 -2.97
C GLU A 48 6.82 -20.27 -2.92
N GLY A 49 6.22 -20.65 -4.04
CA GLY A 49 5.57 -21.96 -4.21
C GLY A 49 4.07 -21.97 -3.93
N HIS A 50 3.51 -20.93 -3.35
CA HIS A 50 2.07 -20.81 -3.20
C HIS A 50 1.40 -20.34 -4.48
N GLU A 51 0.32 -20.99 -4.86
CA GLU A 51 -0.52 -20.59 -5.97
C GLU A 51 -1.53 -19.52 -5.51
N TRP A 52 -1.14 -18.26 -5.56
CA TRP A 52 -2.00 -17.14 -5.19
C TRP A 52 -3.30 -17.11 -6.02
N PRO A 53 -4.39 -16.47 -5.54
CA PRO A 53 -5.58 -16.21 -6.34
C PRO A 53 -5.26 -15.61 -7.71
N ARG A 54 -6.05 -15.96 -8.72
CA ARG A 54 -5.82 -15.59 -10.13
C ARG A 54 -5.43 -14.13 -10.33
N MET A 55 -6.17 -13.19 -9.76
CA MET A 55 -5.90 -11.76 -9.89
C MET A 55 -4.51 -11.39 -9.36
N LEU A 56 -4.10 -11.92 -8.20
CA LEU A 56 -2.78 -11.66 -7.62
C LEU A 56 -1.67 -12.28 -8.47
N ARG A 57 -1.85 -13.48 -9.00
CA ARG A 57 -0.89 -14.10 -9.93
C ARG A 57 -0.70 -13.27 -11.19
N GLN A 58 -1.78 -12.75 -11.76
CA GLN A 58 -1.73 -11.89 -12.94
C GLN A 58 -0.95 -10.59 -12.64
N ILE A 59 -1.18 -9.97 -11.48
CA ILE A 59 -0.45 -8.78 -11.03
C ILE A 59 1.04 -9.10 -10.83
N MET A 60 1.36 -10.18 -10.11
CA MET A 60 2.74 -10.58 -9.80
C MET A 60 3.54 -10.99 -11.04
N ALA A 61 2.89 -11.50 -12.09
CA ALA A 61 3.53 -11.92 -13.34
C ALA A 61 4.29 -10.78 -14.06
N PHE A 62 4.00 -9.52 -13.74
CA PHE A 62 4.72 -8.35 -14.26
C PHE A 62 6.02 -8.05 -13.50
N GLY A 63 6.28 -8.71 -12.36
CA GLY A 63 7.51 -8.58 -11.60
C GLY A 63 8.65 -9.36 -12.22
N GLN A 64 9.75 -8.67 -12.53
CA GLN A 64 10.94 -9.23 -13.18
C GLN A 64 11.90 -9.87 -12.18
N SER A 65 11.84 -9.48 -10.91
CA SER A 65 12.62 -10.03 -9.80
C SER A 65 11.68 -10.48 -8.68
N ARG A 66 12.25 -11.17 -7.67
CA ARG A 66 11.47 -11.57 -6.47
C ARG A 66 10.94 -10.36 -5.74
N GLU A 67 11.78 -9.36 -5.52
CA GLU A 67 11.43 -8.10 -4.86
C GLU A 67 10.27 -7.40 -5.58
N GLN A 68 10.30 -7.38 -6.91
CA GLN A 68 9.22 -6.77 -7.68
C GLN A 68 7.91 -7.57 -7.56
N ARG A 69 7.98 -8.91 -7.52
CA ARG A 69 6.80 -9.74 -7.30
C ARG A 69 6.20 -9.53 -5.92
N ASP A 70 7.05 -9.43 -4.87
CA ASP A 70 6.61 -9.15 -3.50
C ASP A 70 5.96 -7.77 -3.38
N VAL A 71 6.58 -6.76 -3.99
CA VAL A 71 6.04 -5.39 -4.03
C VAL A 71 4.73 -5.31 -4.78
N LEU A 72 4.59 -6.04 -5.91
CA LEU A 72 3.35 -6.12 -6.67
C LEU A 72 2.26 -6.87 -5.89
N LEU A 73 2.61 -7.91 -5.13
CA LEU A 73 1.67 -8.59 -4.22
C LEU A 73 1.13 -7.61 -3.18
N LEU A 74 2.00 -6.89 -2.47
CA LEU A 74 1.58 -5.90 -1.46
C LEU A 74 0.77 -4.76 -2.07
N GLY A 75 1.21 -4.24 -3.20
CA GLY A 75 0.49 -3.18 -3.92
C GLY A 75 -0.89 -3.63 -4.40
N GLY A 76 -0.99 -4.84 -4.96
CA GLY A 76 -2.26 -5.46 -5.36
C GLY A 76 -3.21 -5.67 -4.18
N LEU A 77 -2.71 -6.25 -3.08
CA LEU A 77 -3.49 -6.43 -1.85
C LEU A 77 -3.98 -5.09 -1.29
N THR A 78 -3.13 -4.06 -1.30
CA THR A 78 -3.48 -2.74 -0.76
C THR A 78 -4.53 -2.04 -1.62
N THR A 79 -4.39 -2.06 -2.94
CA THR A 79 -5.34 -1.39 -3.85
C THR A 79 -6.67 -2.12 -3.96
N LEU A 80 -6.65 -3.45 -4.12
CA LEU A 80 -7.87 -4.26 -4.13
C LEU A 80 -8.58 -4.21 -2.78
N GLY A 81 -7.82 -4.30 -1.67
CA GLY A 81 -8.36 -4.17 -0.32
C GLY A 81 -9.03 -2.81 -0.07
N ALA A 82 -8.48 -1.71 -0.60
CA ALA A 82 -9.10 -0.40 -0.50
C ALA A 82 -10.50 -0.36 -1.12
N SER A 83 -10.72 -1.02 -2.26
CA SER A 83 -12.01 -1.07 -2.93
C SER A 83 -13.06 -1.92 -2.20
N LEU A 84 -12.61 -2.84 -1.35
CA LEU A 84 -13.44 -3.74 -0.54
C LEU A 84 -13.70 -3.22 0.88
N ALA A 85 -13.20 -2.04 1.22
CA ALA A 85 -13.08 -1.56 2.60
C ALA A 85 -14.40 -1.35 3.35
N GLN A 86 -15.56 -1.35 2.69
CA GLN A 86 -16.87 -1.32 3.37
C GLN A 86 -17.61 -2.66 3.30
N THR A 87 -17.13 -3.57 2.48
CA THR A 87 -17.78 -4.87 2.24
C THR A 87 -17.13 -5.98 3.05
N LEU A 88 -15.79 -5.99 3.12
CA LEU A 88 -15.01 -7.10 3.65
C LEU A 88 -14.39 -6.76 5.00
N ARG A 89 -14.61 -7.63 6.01
CA ARG A 89 -14.13 -7.41 7.38
C ARG A 89 -13.77 -8.72 8.09
N PHE A 90 -13.08 -8.58 9.24
CA PHE A 90 -12.88 -9.68 10.20
C PHE A 90 -12.97 -9.16 11.63
N LEU A 91 -13.30 -10.05 12.57
CA LEU A 91 -13.41 -9.74 13.99
C LEU A 91 -12.08 -10.07 14.70
N TYR A 92 -11.48 -9.07 15.37
CA TYR A 92 -10.26 -9.28 16.14
C TYR A 92 -10.29 -8.42 17.42
N GLY A 93 -10.01 -9.05 18.56
CA GLY A 93 -10.05 -8.34 19.86
C GLY A 93 -11.38 -7.65 20.18
N GLY A 94 -12.50 -8.19 19.71
CA GLY A 94 -13.84 -7.61 19.92
C GLY A 94 -14.19 -6.44 19.00
N LYS A 95 -13.31 -6.07 18.06
CA LYS A 95 -13.51 -4.97 17.08
C LYS A 95 -13.52 -5.51 15.65
N TRP A 96 -14.39 -4.94 14.81
CA TRP A 96 -14.39 -5.21 13.38
C TRP A 96 -13.32 -4.39 12.68
N PHE A 97 -12.45 -5.09 11.95
CA PHE A 97 -11.46 -4.47 11.06
C PHE A 97 -11.81 -4.76 9.60
N PHE A 98 -11.78 -3.72 8.78
CA PHE A 98 -12.07 -3.80 7.36
C PHE A 98 -10.78 -3.92 6.54
N SER A 99 -10.89 -4.23 5.25
CA SER A 99 -9.79 -4.59 4.36
C SER A 99 -8.84 -3.45 3.96
N SER A 100 -8.94 -2.26 4.55
CA SER A 100 -8.03 -1.14 4.26
C SER A 100 -6.62 -1.41 4.82
N LEU A 101 -5.60 -1.33 3.95
CA LEU A 101 -4.20 -1.59 4.27
C LEU A 101 -3.36 -0.32 4.12
N GLN A 102 -2.24 -0.24 4.85
CA GLN A 102 -1.26 0.84 4.75
C GLN A 102 0.12 0.25 4.46
N THR A 103 0.66 0.52 3.29
CA THR A 103 1.91 -0.08 2.78
C THR A 103 2.93 1.00 2.44
N PHE A 104 4.15 0.83 2.92
CA PHE A 104 5.28 1.67 2.58
C PHE A 104 6.46 0.86 2.06
N VAL A 105 6.73 0.97 0.75
CA VAL A 105 7.88 0.34 0.10
C VAL A 105 9.07 1.30 0.13
N VAL A 106 10.13 0.90 0.80
CA VAL A 106 11.36 1.67 0.91
C VAL A 106 12.44 1.05 0.03
N ALA A 107 13.04 1.86 -0.83
CA ALA A 107 14.05 1.36 -1.76
C ALA A 107 15.01 2.46 -2.20
N PRO A 108 16.31 2.18 -2.38
CA PRO A 108 17.25 3.10 -2.98
C PRO A 108 16.81 3.56 -4.38
N PRO A 109 17.35 4.66 -4.91
CA PRO A 109 17.16 5.02 -6.31
C PRO A 109 17.56 3.89 -7.25
N ALA A 110 16.86 3.75 -8.39
CA ALA A 110 17.07 2.72 -9.40
C ALA A 110 16.90 1.26 -8.94
N SER A 111 16.18 1.00 -7.85
CA SER A 111 15.88 -0.34 -7.33
C SER A 111 14.77 -1.10 -8.08
N GLY A 112 14.08 -0.45 -9.02
CA GLY A 112 12.92 -1.06 -9.70
C GLY A 112 11.59 -0.91 -8.95
N LYS A 113 11.52 -0.16 -7.85
CA LYS A 113 10.29 0.10 -7.07
C LYS A 113 9.15 0.72 -7.86
N GLY A 114 9.43 1.32 -9.02
CA GLY A 114 8.45 1.95 -9.89
C GLY A 114 7.32 1.03 -10.35
N VAL A 115 7.51 -0.29 -10.29
CA VAL A 115 6.45 -1.28 -10.57
C VAL A 115 5.23 -1.12 -9.66
N LEU A 116 5.40 -0.60 -8.45
CA LEU A 116 4.32 -0.33 -7.51
C LEU A 116 3.26 0.63 -8.08
N ALA A 117 3.69 1.60 -8.90
CA ALA A 117 2.78 2.58 -9.49
C ALA A 117 1.71 1.95 -10.40
N TRP A 118 2.00 0.80 -11.00
CA TRP A 118 1.04 0.11 -11.87
C TRP A 118 -0.19 -0.37 -11.09
N THR A 119 -0.02 -0.75 -9.82
CA THR A 119 -1.15 -1.26 -9.01
C THR A 119 -2.25 -0.21 -8.77
N ARG A 120 -1.91 1.08 -8.85
CA ARG A 120 -2.91 2.16 -8.83
C ARG A 120 -3.93 2.01 -9.96
N MET A 121 -3.51 1.50 -11.14
CA MET A 121 -4.38 1.33 -12.30
C MET A 121 -5.53 0.33 -12.06
N LEU A 122 -5.38 -0.57 -11.08
CA LEU A 122 -6.44 -1.52 -10.68
C LEU A 122 -7.69 -0.82 -10.15
N VAL A 123 -7.53 0.34 -9.53
CA VAL A 123 -8.62 1.12 -8.92
C VAL A 123 -8.88 2.45 -9.63
N GLN A 124 -8.12 2.76 -10.67
CA GLN A 124 -8.34 3.96 -11.48
C GLN A 124 -9.75 4.01 -12.09
N PRO A 125 -10.33 2.90 -12.62
CA PRO A 125 -11.68 2.93 -13.14
C PRO A 125 -12.74 3.35 -12.11
N ILE A 126 -12.57 2.95 -10.83
CA ILE A 126 -13.45 3.37 -9.74
C ILE A 126 -13.38 4.89 -9.54
N HIS A 127 -12.15 5.43 -9.52
CA HIS A 127 -11.93 6.86 -9.38
C HIS A 127 -12.54 7.64 -10.54
N ASP A 128 -12.33 7.18 -11.76
CA ASP A 128 -12.80 7.85 -12.98
C ASP A 128 -14.34 7.90 -13.04
N GLU A 129 -15.03 6.83 -12.68
CA GLU A 129 -16.49 6.80 -12.60
C GLU A 129 -17.05 7.78 -11.56
N ILE A 130 -16.45 7.81 -10.36
CA ILE A 130 -16.84 8.76 -9.31
C ILE A 130 -16.62 10.20 -9.80
N ARG A 131 -15.46 10.49 -10.42
CA ARG A 131 -15.15 11.83 -10.91
C ARG A 131 -16.05 12.25 -12.06
N ALA A 132 -16.42 11.34 -12.96
CA ALA A 132 -17.39 11.60 -14.01
C ALA A 132 -18.77 11.99 -13.42
N THR A 133 -19.25 11.23 -12.44
CA THR A 133 -20.52 11.53 -11.75
C THR A 133 -20.48 12.90 -11.07
N VAL A 134 -19.40 13.22 -10.34
CA VAL A 134 -19.23 14.54 -9.69
C VAL A 134 -19.19 15.67 -10.72
N ALA A 135 -18.55 15.46 -11.86
CA ALA A 135 -18.50 16.46 -12.93
C ALA A 135 -19.90 16.77 -13.51
N GLU A 136 -20.73 15.75 -13.69
CA GLU A 136 -22.12 15.92 -14.14
C GLU A 136 -22.99 16.63 -13.07
N GLU A 137 -22.87 16.24 -11.81
CA GLU A 137 -23.55 16.89 -10.69
C GLU A 137 -23.15 18.36 -10.59
N MET A 138 -21.87 18.69 -10.72
CA MET A 138 -21.37 20.06 -10.70
C MET A 138 -21.89 20.88 -11.91
N LYS A 139 -22.00 20.25 -13.08
CA LYS A 139 -22.59 20.91 -14.27
C LYS A 139 -24.09 21.23 -14.07
N ARG A 140 -24.82 20.31 -13.44
CA ARG A 140 -26.22 20.52 -13.07
C ARG A 140 -26.36 21.66 -12.06
N TYR A 141 -25.59 21.59 -10.95
CA TYR A 141 -25.55 22.64 -9.93
C TYR A 141 -25.31 24.05 -10.52
N LYS A 142 -24.32 24.19 -11.42
CA LYS A 142 -24.03 25.46 -12.07
C LYS A 142 -25.21 26.01 -12.87
N LYS A 143 -25.99 25.16 -13.54
CA LYS A 143 -27.21 25.57 -14.25
C LYS A 143 -28.30 26.00 -13.28
N GLU A 144 -28.54 25.24 -12.23
CA GLU A 144 -29.52 25.51 -11.18
C GLU A 144 -29.19 26.84 -10.46
N MET A 145 -27.90 27.06 -10.10
CA MET A 145 -27.45 28.32 -9.52
C MET A 145 -27.62 29.52 -10.45
N THR A 146 -27.39 29.35 -11.76
CA THR A 146 -27.64 30.41 -12.75
C THR A 146 -29.11 30.76 -12.76
N SER A 147 -30.00 29.77 -12.79
CA SER A 147 -31.46 29.96 -12.72
C SER A 147 -31.89 30.61 -11.43
N PHE A 148 -31.40 30.12 -10.29
CA PHE A 148 -31.65 30.70 -8.96
C PHE A 148 -31.19 32.15 -8.88
N ASN A 149 -30.01 32.48 -9.44
CA ASN A 149 -29.50 33.84 -9.47
C ASN A 149 -30.34 34.79 -10.35
N SER A 150 -31.07 34.26 -11.33
CA SER A 150 -31.96 35.06 -12.21
C SER A 150 -33.31 35.42 -11.56
N LEU A 151 -33.69 34.79 -10.44
CA LEU A 151 -34.98 35.00 -9.78
C LEU A 151 -35.13 36.38 -9.12
N GLY A 152 -34.07 37.14 -8.98
CA GLY A 152 -34.13 38.50 -8.42
C GLY A 152 -34.74 38.52 -7.02
N ARG A 153 -35.86 39.21 -6.83
CA ARG A 153 -36.56 39.31 -5.52
C ARG A 153 -37.23 38.00 -5.08
N GLU A 154 -37.47 37.10 -5.98
CA GLU A 154 -38.10 35.79 -5.67
C GLU A 154 -37.14 34.79 -5.07
N LYS A 155 -35.84 35.08 -5.09
CA LYS A 155 -34.82 34.26 -4.37
C LYS A 155 -35.17 33.96 -2.91
N ALA A 156 -35.77 34.94 -2.22
CA ALA A 156 -36.17 34.79 -0.83
C ALA A 156 -37.22 33.68 -0.59
N LYS A 157 -37.90 33.21 -1.65
CA LYS A 157 -38.92 32.18 -1.61
C LYS A 157 -38.44 30.83 -2.21
N ALA A 158 -37.30 30.82 -2.87
CA ALA A 158 -36.75 29.67 -3.54
C ALA A 158 -35.64 29.07 -2.67
N GLU A 159 -35.51 27.76 -2.70
CA GLU A 159 -34.42 27.02 -2.05
C GLU A 159 -33.13 27.19 -2.87
N GLU A 160 -32.04 27.52 -2.19
CA GLU A 160 -30.73 27.64 -2.82
C GLU A 160 -30.20 26.24 -3.18
N PRO A 161 -29.73 26.00 -4.42
CA PRO A 161 -29.21 24.73 -4.82
C PRO A 161 -28.00 24.33 -3.96
N GLU A 162 -27.96 23.08 -3.48
CA GLU A 162 -26.85 22.55 -2.71
C GLU A 162 -25.66 22.19 -3.60
N MET A 163 -24.47 22.59 -3.16
CA MET A 163 -23.24 22.25 -3.85
C MET A 163 -22.95 20.75 -3.70
N PRO A 164 -22.68 20.02 -4.81
CA PRO A 164 -22.39 18.61 -4.74
C PRO A 164 -21.06 18.32 -4.01
N LEU A 165 -21.01 17.17 -3.34
CA LEU A 165 -19.81 16.72 -2.63
C LEU A 165 -18.67 16.44 -3.60
N ASN A 166 -17.45 16.80 -3.22
CA ASN A 166 -16.24 16.55 -4.02
C ASN A 166 -15.71 15.12 -3.81
N ARG A 167 -16.47 14.13 -4.25
CA ARG A 167 -16.16 12.70 -4.08
C ARG A 167 -15.04 12.25 -5.01
N MET A 168 -14.18 11.39 -4.48
CA MET A 168 -13.08 10.75 -5.22
C MET A 168 -12.68 9.43 -4.53
N PHE A 169 -12.01 8.53 -5.22
CA PHE A 169 -11.50 7.30 -4.64
C PHE A 169 -9.99 7.37 -4.35
N ILE A 170 -9.22 8.00 -5.25
CA ILE A 170 -7.78 8.19 -5.10
C ILE A 170 -7.54 9.62 -4.61
N PHE A 171 -6.98 9.74 -3.42
CA PHE A 171 -6.63 11.03 -2.80
C PHE A 171 -5.18 11.39 -3.12
N SER A 172 -4.93 12.67 -3.40
CA SER A 172 -3.56 13.16 -3.59
C SER A 172 -2.84 13.28 -2.26
N GLY A 173 -1.58 12.88 -2.22
CA GLY A 173 -0.68 13.09 -1.10
C GLY A 173 -0.31 14.56 -0.89
N ASN A 174 -0.41 15.39 -1.93
CA ASN A 174 -0.22 16.83 -1.84
C ASN A 174 -1.54 17.53 -1.48
N ASN A 175 -1.86 17.55 -0.20
CA ASN A 175 -3.12 18.10 0.31
C ASN A 175 -2.89 18.79 1.67
N THR A 176 -3.70 19.78 2.00
CA THR A 176 -3.73 20.31 3.37
C THR A 176 -4.44 19.32 4.30
N GLY A 177 -4.18 19.38 5.62
CA GLY A 177 -4.85 18.50 6.59
C GLY A 177 -6.37 18.65 6.59
N THR A 178 -6.87 19.88 6.46
CA THR A 178 -8.31 20.10 6.30
C THR A 178 -8.82 19.60 4.95
N GLY A 179 -8.05 19.79 3.88
CA GLY A 179 -8.44 19.35 2.54
C GLY A 179 -8.55 17.83 2.43
N ILE A 180 -7.56 17.07 2.98
CA ILE A 180 -7.64 15.61 2.97
C ILE A 180 -8.83 15.12 3.81
N LEU A 181 -9.08 15.73 4.97
CA LEU A 181 -10.19 15.36 5.84
C LEU A 181 -11.54 15.61 5.18
N GLN A 182 -11.72 16.77 4.53
CA GLN A 182 -12.92 17.06 3.73
C GLN A 182 -13.11 16.06 2.60
N ASN A 183 -12.06 15.78 1.82
CA ASN A 183 -12.14 14.84 0.71
C ASN A 183 -12.54 13.42 1.18
N ILE A 184 -12.00 12.97 2.32
CA ILE A 184 -12.36 11.67 2.90
C ILE A 184 -13.82 11.66 3.34
N ILE A 185 -14.28 12.72 4.02
CA ILE A 185 -15.68 12.84 4.48
C ILE A 185 -16.63 12.89 3.28
N ASP A 186 -16.34 13.72 2.27
CA ASP A 186 -17.14 13.82 1.05
C ASP A 186 -17.24 12.49 0.31
N SER A 187 -16.19 11.67 0.38
CA SER A 187 -16.13 10.35 -0.26
C SER A 187 -16.69 9.21 0.61
N GLY A 188 -17.39 9.52 1.71
CA GLY A 188 -17.99 8.51 2.59
C GLY A 188 -16.97 7.68 3.37
N GLY A 189 -15.75 8.17 3.53
CA GLY A 189 -14.70 7.54 4.33
C GLY A 189 -13.88 6.48 3.60
N VAL A 190 -14.11 6.21 2.33
CA VAL A 190 -13.43 5.16 1.57
C VAL A 190 -12.53 5.75 0.50
N GLY A 191 -11.33 5.23 0.41
CA GLY A 191 -10.40 5.57 -0.66
C GLY A 191 -8.96 5.20 -0.34
N ILE A 192 -8.06 5.64 -1.21
CA ILE A 192 -6.65 5.30 -1.13
C ILE A 192 -5.77 6.48 -1.49
N ILE A 193 -4.65 6.62 -0.78
CA ILE A 193 -3.52 7.47 -1.17
C ILE A 193 -2.52 6.58 -1.89
N CYS A 194 -2.16 6.92 -3.13
CA CYS A 194 -1.16 6.20 -3.91
C CYS A 194 -0.07 7.19 -4.35
N GLU A 195 1.08 7.20 -3.67
CA GLU A 195 2.19 8.10 -3.99
C GLU A 195 3.49 7.32 -4.19
N THR A 196 4.17 7.62 -5.29
CA THR A 196 5.46 6.99 -5.63
C THR A 196 6.64 7.66 -4.95
N GLU A 197 6.46 8.85 -4.41
CA GLU A 197 7.46 9.63 -3.70
C GLU A 197 6.91 10.05 -2.33
N ALA A 198 7.49 9.51 -1.26
CA ALA A 198 7.05 9.77 0.11
C ALA A 198 7.13 11.25 0.52
N ASP A 199 7.96 12.04 -0.17
CA ASP A 199 8.08 13.49 0.05
C ASP A 199 6.77 14.25 -0.17
N MET A 200 5.92 13.79 -1.09
CA MET A 200 4.61 14.40 -1.33
C MET A 200 3.75 14.38 -0.07
N VAL A 201 3.77 13.25 0.64
CA VAL A 201 3.01 13.08 1.89
C VAL A 201 3.73 13.74 3.07
N SER A 202 5.06 13.59 3.17
CA SER A 202 5.83 14.15 4.29
C SER A 202 5.82 15.68 4.30
N ASN A 203 5.88 16.32 3.12
CA ASN A 203 5.76 17.79 3.02
C ASN A 203 4.38 18.26 3.47
N SER A 204 3.32 17.54 3.14
CA SER A 204 1.97 17.84 3.61
C SER A 204 1.83 17.66 5.12
N ILE A 205 2.42 16.62 5.72
CA ILE A 205 2.48 16.38 7.16
C ILE A 205 3.24 17.51 7.86
N ALA A 206 4.38 17.93 7.31
CA ALA A 206 5.22 18.97 7.92
C ALA A 206 4.59 20.37 7.86
N SER A 207 3.83 20.68 6.81
CA SER A 207 3.20 21.99 6.62
C SER A 207 1.98 22.23 7.50
N ASP A 208 1.34 21.21 8.05
CA ASP A 208 0.01 21.26 8.66
C ASP A 208 -0.02 20.83 10.14
N TYR A 209 1.03 21.12 10.90
CA TYR A 209 1.10 20.86 12.34
C TYR A 209 0.78 19.41 12.75
N GLY A 210 0.99 18.41 11.85
CA GLY A 210 0.87 17.00 12.17
C GLY A 210 -0.54 16.38 12.09
N HIS A 211 -1.59 17.15 11.80
CA HIS A 211 -2.97 16.63 11.68
C HIS A 211 -3.13 15.56 10.59
N TRP A 212 -2.37 15.66 9.51
CA TRP A 212 -2.39 14.70 8.41
C TRP A 212 -2.01 13.27 8.85
N SER A 213 -0.96 13.15 9.69
CA SER A 213 -0.54 11.89 10.28
C SER A 213 -1.63 11.27 11.17
N GLU A 214 -2.41 12.10 11.87
CA GLU A 214 -3.53 11.67 12.70
C GLU A 214 -4.63 11.02 11.86
N VAL A 215 -4.98 11.61 10.72
CA VAL A 215 -5.98 11.05 9.79
C VAL A 215 -5.58 9.65 9.33
N ILE A 216 -4.31 9.44 8.96
CA ILE A 216 -3.82 8.12 8.56
C ILE A 216 -3.92 7.12 9.72
N ARG A 217 -3.52 7.53 10.93
CA ARG A 217 -3.54 6.67 12.12
C ARG A 217 -4.95 6.28 12.54
N SER A 218 -5.86 7.26 12.62
CA SER A 218 -7.26 7.03 12.98
C SER A 218 -7.97 6.16 11.95
N SER A 219 -7.67 6.34 10.67
CA SER A 219 -8.24 5.52 9.60
C SER A 219 -7.80 4.06 9.65
N PHE A 220 -6.60 3.76 10.16
CA PHE A 220 -6.17 2.38 10.37
C PHE A 220 -7.07 1.63 11.36
N ASP A 221 -7.46 2.30 12.43
CA ASP A 221 -8.29 1.75 13.48
C ASP A 221 -9.80 1.94 13.21
N HIS A 222 -10.18 2.53 12.06
CA HIS A 222 -11.55 2.91 11.70
C HIS A 222 -12.21 3.86 12.70
N ASP A 223 -11.41 4.69 13.36
CA ASP A 223 -11.89 5.65 14.34
C ASP A 223 -12.59 6.84 13.66
N PRO A 224 -13.46 7.57 14.39
CA PRO A 224 -14.12 8.73 13.86
C PRO A 224 -13.15 9.83 13.46
N LEU A 225 -13.48 10.51 12.36
CA LEU A 225 -12.78 11.72 11.90
C LEU A 225 -13.77 12.89 11.91
N SER A 226 -13.36 14.02 12.47
CA SER A 226 -14.21 15.21 12.47
C SER A 226 -13.39 16.48 12.35
N TYR A 227 -14.01 17.53 11.84
CA TYR A 227 -13.48 18.89 11.93
C TYR A 227 -14.57 19.89 12.28
N ASN A 228 -14.13 20.98 12.91
CA ASN A 228 -14.99 22.09 13.28
C ASN A 228 -14.35 23.42 12.84
N ARG A 229 -14.97 24.09 11.87
CA ARG A 229 -14.59 25.42 11.42
C ARG A 229 -15.44 26.47 12.12
N ARG A 230 -14.82 27.25 13.00
CA ARG A 230 -15.52 28.33 13.72
C ARG A 230 -15.97 29.45 12.79
N THR A 231 -15.21 29.74 11.72
CA THR A 231 -15.51 30.81 10.78
C THR A 231 -16.86 30.63 10.09
N ASP A 232 -17.13 29.39 9.67
CA ASP A 232 -18.33 29.06 8.88
C ASP A 232 -19.37 28.32 9.73
N ARG A 233 -19.07 28.08 11.02
CA ARG A 233 -19.86 27.24 11.94
C ARG A 233 -20.11 25.83 11.36
N GLU A 234 -19.18 25.35 10.56
CA GLU A 234 -19.27 24.06 9.89
C GLU A 234 -18.69 22.96 10.81
N TYR A 235 -19.51 22.01 11.19
CA TYR A 235 -19.10 20.77 11.84
C TYR A 235 -19.43 19.59 10.92
N ARG A 236 -18.43 18.77 10.62
CA ARG A 236 -18.63 17.52 9.86
C ARG A 236 -17.90 16.37 10.56
N GLU A 237 -18.55 15.23 10.58
CA GLU A 237 -18.05 14.01 11.22
C GLU A 237 -18.26 12.82 10.30
N LEU A 238 -17.26 11.94 10.28
CA LEU A 238 -17.30 10.63 9.69
C LEU A 238 -17.06 9.62 10.80
N ARG A 239 -18.01 8.73 11.05
CA ARG A 239 -17.94 7.77 12.17
C ARG A 239 -16.92 6.66 11.96
N HIS A 240 -16.73 6.23 10.72
CA HIS A 240 -15.80 5.16 10.37
C HIS A 240 -15.02 5.54 9.11
N SER A 241 -13.72 5.60 9.23
CA SER A 241 -12.81 5.87 8.12
C SER A 241 -12.13 4.58 7.64
N HIS A 242 -12.03 4.43 6.32
CA HIS A 242 -11.46 3.25 5.64
C HIS A 242 -10.40 3.67 4.63
N LEU A 243 -9.47 4.54 5.05
CA LEU A 243 -8.40 5.02 4.18
C LEU A 243 -7.28 4.00 4.07
N SER A 244 -7.00 3.56 2.85
CA SER A 244 -5.78 2.80 2.52
C SER A 244 -4.66 3.75 2.10
N VAL A 245 -3.40 3.31 2.30
CA VAL A 245 -2.22 4.08 1.94
C VAL A 245 -1.23 3.17 1.22
N LEU A 246 -0.77 3.58 0.06
CA LEU A 246 0.26 2.92 -0.72
C LEU A 246 1.32 3.94 -1.10
N ILE A 247 2.46 3.89 -0.43
CA ILE A 247 3.54 4.87 -0.61
C ILE A 247 4.82 4.13 -0.96
N SER A 248 5.65 4.73 -1.82
CA SER A 248 7.04 4.33 -1.95
C SER A 248 7.98 5.51 -1.73
N GLY A 249 9.20 5.22 -1.30
CA GLY A 249 10.19 6.25 -1.01
C GLY A 249 11.61 5.70 -0.94
N THR A 250 12.56 6.60 -0.76
CA THR A 250 13.96 6.25 -0.49
C THR A 250 14.22 6.13 1.02
N PRO A 251 15.31 5.48 1.46
CA PRO A 251 15.67 5.44 2.88
C PRO A 251 15.74 6.82 3.54
N GLY A 252 16.21 7.85 2.81
CA GLY A 252 16.26 9.24 3.29
C GLY A 252 14.89 9.88 3.51
N GLN A 253 13.83 9.36 2.88
CA GLN A 253 12.46 9.86 2.99
C GLN A 253 11.66 9.21 4.15
N VAL A 254 12.21 8.18 4.81
CA VAL A 254 11.54 7.50 5.93
C VAL A 254 11.38 8.44 7.11
N LYS A 255 12.48 9.08 7.55
CA LYS A 255 12.48 9.99 8.71
C LYS A 255 11.58 11.23 8.54
N PRO A 256 11.56 11.92 7.37
CA PRO A 256 10.63 13.02 7.14
C PRO A 256 9.16 12.60 7.24
N LEU A 257 8.81 11.41 6.74
CA LEU A 257 7.44 10.90 6.80
C LEU A 257 7.07 10.39 8.20
N ILE A 258 8.00 9.68 8.85
CA ILE A 258 7.81 9.05 10.17
C ILE A 258 8.92 9.56 11.10
N PRO A 259 8.72 10.71 11.79
CA PRO A 259 9.77 11.33 12.58
C PRO A 259 10.27 10.48 13.76
N SER A 260 9.42 9.59 14.28
CA SER A 260 9.71 8.75 15.45
C SER A 260 8.90 7.47 15.39
N SER A 261 9.44 6.37 15.92
CA SER A 261 8.73 5.09 16.12
C SER A 261 7.53 5.23 17.06
N GLU A 262 7.55 6.18 17.98
CA GLU A 262 6.51 6.41 18.98
C GLU A 262 5.28 7.16 18.45
N ASN A 263 5.37 7.84 17.29
CA ASN A 263 4.24 8.60 16.78
C ASN A 263 3.05 7.73 16.32
N GLY A 264 3.20 6.41 16.34
CA GLY A 264 2.19 5.43 16.00
C GLY A 264 1.94 5.25 14.49
N LEU A 265 2.53 6.07 13.62
CA LEU A 265 2.42 5.89 12.17
C LEU A 265 3.26 4.71 11.71
N PHE A 266 4.48 4.54 12.28
CA PHE A 266 5.38 3.44 11.99
C PHE A 266 4.68 2.08 12.18
N SER A 267 4.10 1.87 13.35
CA SER A 267 3.52 0.57 13.72
C SER A 267 2.31 0.14 12.87
N ARG A 268 1.71 1.05 12.10
CA ARG A 268 0.53 0.79 11.26
C ARG A 268 0.89 0.43 9.82
N GLN A 269 2.14 0.74 9.39
CA GLN A 269 2.59 0.47 8.03
C GLN A 269 3.03 -0.99 7.87
N MET A 270 2.68 -1.58 6.75
CA MET A 270 3.36 -2.77 6.24
C MET A 270 4.58 -2.31 5.45
N PHE A 271 5.76 -2.66 5.94
CA PHE A 271 7.01 -2.26 5.31
C PHE A 271 7.55 -3.35 4.40
N TYR A 272 8.15 -2.90 3.29
CA TYR A 272 8.99 -3.73 2.44
C TYR A 272 10.20 -2.92 1.99
N TYR A 273 11.41 -3.46 2.20
CA TYR A 273 12.65 -2.85 1.75
C TYR A 273 13.16 -3.60 0.53
N MET A 274 13.38 -2.87 -0.58
CA MET A 274 14.03 -3.43 -1.76
C MET A 274 15.52 -3.08 -1.74
N PRO A 275 16.44 -4.04 -2.00
CA PRO A 275 17.87 -3.77 -2.10
C PRO A 275 18.21 -3.00 -3.37
N ARG A 276 19.47 -2.61 -3.51
CA ARG A 276 19.98 -2.01 -4.76
C ARG A 276 20.05 -3.03 -5.88
N VAL A 277 19.74 -2.61 -7.09
CA VAL A 277 20.04 -3.39 -8.30
C VAL A 277 21.52 -3.21 -8.63
N LEU A 278 22.28 -4.30 -8.63
CA LEU A 278 23.73 -4.28 -8.84
C LEU A 278 24.12 -4.35 -10.32
N HIS A 279 23.22 -4.82 -11.20
CA HIS A 279 23.51 -5.02 -12.60
C HIS A 279 22.50 -4.34 -13.51
N TRP A 280 22.94 -3.89 -14.69
CA TRP A 280 22.05 -3.36 -15.70
C TRP A 280 21.07 -4.43 -16.19
N ILE A 281 19.77 -4.13 -16.14
CA ILE A 281 18.72 -4.98 -16.67
C ILE A 281 18.28 -4.47 -18.04
N ASN A 282 18.36 -5.32 -19.07
CA ASN A 282 17.88 -4.97 -20.39
C ASN A 282 16.35 -4.92 -20.43
N GLN A 283 15.79 -3.73 -20.39
CA GLN A 283 14.33 -3.51 -20.37
C GLN A 283 13.64 -3.90 -21.69
N PHE A 284 14.37 -3.91 -22.82
CA PHE A 284 13.80 -4.29 -24.12
C PHE A 284 13.58 -5.80 -24.27
N SER A 285 14.21 -6.64 -23.45
CA SER A 285 14.08 -8.10 -23.51
C SER A 285 12.83 -8.62 -22.76
N LEU A 286 12.19 -7.81 -21.93
CA LEU A 286 11.33 -8.30 -20.87
C LEU A 286 9.84 -8.27 -21.19
N GLN A 287 9.35 -7.27 -21.89
CA GLN A 287 7.95 -7.23 -22.34
C GLN A 287 7.80 -6.34 -23.59
N ARG A 288 6.94 -6.78 -24.50
CA ARG A 288 6.60 -6.02 -25.71
C ARG A 288 5.23 -5.33 -25.60
N THR A 289 4.58 -5.43 -24.45
CA THR A 289 3.24 -4.87 -24.20
C THR A 289 3.33 -3.69 -23.21
N ASP A 290 2.45 -2.72 -23.39
CA ASP A 290 2.31 -1.62 -22.44
C ASP A 290 1.69 -2.13 -21.13
N THR A 291 2.51 -2.24 -20.09
CA THR A 291 2.10 -2.73 -18.77
C THR A 291 0.96 -1.90 -18.16
N SER A 292 0.95 -0.58 -18.41
CA SER A 292 -0.11 0.29 -17.90
C SER A 292 -1.47 -0.08 -18.49
N LEU A 293 -1.53 -0.43 -19.78
CA LEU A 293 -2.76 -0.89 -20.43
C LEU A 293 -3.24 -2.23 -19.88
N GLU A 294 -2.31 -3.14 -19.59
CA GLU A 294 -2.68 -4.45 -19.01
C GLU A 294 -3.26 -4.27 -17.59
N PHE A 295 -2.65 -3.42 -16.75
CA PHE A 295 -3.22 -3.13 -15.44
C PHE A 295 -4.56 -2.37 -15.52
N GLN A 296 -4.76 -1.52 -16.52
CA GLN A 296 -6.07 -0.89 -16.75
C GLN A 296 -7.14 -1.91 -17.15
N LYS A 297 -6.80 -2.95 -17.94
CA LYS A 297 -7.72 -4.05 -18.25
C LYS A 297 -8.09 -4.81 -16.98
N LEU A 298 -7.09 -5.23 -16.18
CA LEU A 298 -7.33 -5.87 -14.89
C LEU A 298 -8.23 -5.02 -13.98
N GLY A 299 -8.04 -3.71 -13.96
CA GLY A 299 -8.89 -2.79 -13.19
C GLY A 299 -10.33 -2.72 -13.71
N LYS A 300 -10.56 -2.77 -15.02
CA LYS A 300 -11.90 -2.82 -15.60
C LYS A 300 -12.62 -4.13 -15.29
N ASP A 301 -11.91 -5.25 -15.36
CA ASP A 301 -12.45 -6.56 -14.99
C ASP A 301 -12.78 -6.58 -13.49
N TRP A 302 -11.87 -6.05 -12.66
CA TRP A 302 -12.08 -5.96 -11.22
C TRP A 302 -13.32 -5.14 -10.83
N ILE A 303 -13.56 -3.98 -11.42
CA ILE A 303 -14.74 -3.16 -11.08
C ILE A 303 -16.05 -3.86 -11.41
N ALA A 304 -16.08 -4.68 -12.46
CA ALA A 304 -17.26 -5.48 -12.78
C ALA A 304 -17.55 -6.51 -11.68
N HIS A 305 -16.51 -7.22 -11.20
CA HIS A 305 -16.65 -8.17 -10.09
C HIS A 305 -16.98 -7.46 -8.77
N LEU A 306 -16.33 -6.34 -8.48
CA LEU A 306 -16.57 -5.54 -7.29
C LEU A 306 -18.04 -5.12 -7.14
N ARG A 307 -18.70 -4.74 -8.22
CA ARG A 307 -20.13 -4.37 -8.20
C ARG A 307 -21.01 -5.53 -7.78
N GLU A 308 -20.71 -6.75 -8.25
CA GLU A 308 -21.45 -7.95 -7.83
C GLU A 308 -21.16 -8.33 -6.37
N ILE A 309 -19.90 -8.20 -5.93
CA ILE A 309 -19.50 -8.42 -4.56
C ILE A 309 -20.22 -7.44 -3.62
N GLN A 310 -20.29 -6.16 -3.97
CA GLN A 310 -20.96 -5.15 -3.17
C GLN A 310 -22.47 -5.38 -3.00
N LYS A 311 -23.12 -6.04 -3.95
CA LYS A 311 -24.54 -6.44 -3.85
C LYS A 311 -24.79 -7.50 -2.76
N LEU A 312 -23.76 -8.21 -2.33
CA LEU A 312 -23.86 -9.16 -1.21
C LEU A 312 -23.96 -8.46 0.16
N GLY A 313 -23.56 -7.19 0.24
CA GLY A 313 -23.51 -6.46 1.51
C GLY A 313 -22.21 -6.75 2.27
N VAL A 314 -22.31 -7.14 3.54
CA VAL A 314 -21.14 -7.32 4.41
C VAL A 314 -20.69 -8.78 4.43
N ILE A 315 -19.39 -8.98 4.17
CA ILE A 315 -18.72 -10.29 4.17
C ILE A 315 -17.73 -10.32 5.33
N SER A 316 -17.83 -11.28 6.22
CA SER A 316 -17.01 -11.42 7.42
C SER A 316 -16.13 -12.67 7.33
N LEU A 317 -14.81 -12.53 7.39
CA LEU A 317 -13.92 -13.68 7.47
C LEU A 317 -14.14 -14.43 8.78
N ARG A 318 -14.23 -15.75 8.68
CA ARG A 318 -14.27 -16.70 9.80
C ARG A 318 -13.08 -17.65 9.70
N LEU A 319 -12.30 -17.72 10.75
CA LEU A 319 -11.23 -18.69 10.90
C LEU A 319 -11.72 -19.89 11.71
N THR A 320 -11.19 -21.06 11.39
CA THR A 320 -11.38 -22.27 12.22
C THR A 320 -10.60 -22.15 13.53
N ASP A 321 -10.96 -22.95 14.54
CA ASP A 321 -10.24 -22.97 15.82
C ASP A 321 -8.75 -23.33 15.62
N ALA A 322 -8.44 -24.25 14.71
CA ALA A 322 -7.06 -24.63 14.37
C ALA A 322 -6.30 -23.45 13.75
N GLN A 323 -6.91 -22.70 12.82
CA GLN A 323 -6.31 -21.50 12.22
C GLN A 323 -6.08 -20.41 13.28
N ILE A 324 -7.01 -20.24 14.23
CA ILE A 324 -6.85 -19.29 15.33
C ILE A 324 -5.66 -19.66 16.21
N VAL A 325 -5.49 -20.95 16.52
CA VAL A 325 -4.33 -21.44 17.30
C VAL A 325 -3.04 -21.13 16.55
N SER A 326 -2.90 -21.53 15.29
CA SER A 326 -1.69 -21.30 14.48
C SER A 326 -1.39 -19.79 14.34
N PHE A 327 -2.42 -18.96 14.14
CA PHE A 327 -2.26 -17.50 14.09
C PHE A 327 -1.68 -16.96 15.40
N ASN A 328 -2.21 -17.36 16.53
CA ASN A 328 -1.72 -16.89 17.82
C ASN A 328 -0.29 -17.37 18.12
N GLU A 329 0.09 -18.60 17.76
CA GLU A 329 1.45 -19.12 17.95
C GLU A 329 2.49 -18.29 17.19
N VAL A 330 2.22 -17.95 15.92
CA VAL A 330 3.11 -17.09 15.12
C VAL A 330 3.27 -15.72 15.76
N PHE A 331 2.16 -15.05 16.11
CA PHE A 331 2.23 -13.70 16.67
C PHE A 331 2.76 -13.66 18.10
N GLN A 332 2.55 -14.69 18.91
CA GLN A 332 3.19 -14.84 20.22
C GLN A 332 4.71 -14.94 20.05
N THR A 333 5.18 -15.76 19.11
CA THR A 333 6.62 -15.91 18.83
C THR A 333 7.25 -14.59 18.38
N LEU A 334 6.61 -13.88 17.44
CA LEU A 334 7.09 -12.58 16.97
C LEU A 334 7.07 -11.52 18.08
N PHE A 335 6.06 -11.53 18.95
CA PHE A 335 5.95 -10.60 20.06
C PHE A 335 7.05 -10.84 21.12
N GLU A 336 7.33 -12.10 21.44
CA GLU A 336 8.41 -12.45 22.36
C GLU A 336 9.78 -12.11 21.77
N ARG A 337 9.98 -12.35 20.48
CA ARG A 337 11.20 -11.97 19.76
C ARG A 337 11.39 -10.45 19.76
N SER A 338 10.34 -9.69 19.46
CA SER A 338 10.35 -8.24 19.50
C SER A 338 10.74 -7.71 20.87
N ARG A 339 10.13 -8.24 21.93
CA ARG A 339 10.44 -7.84 23.32
C ARG A 339 11.90 -8.07 23.71
N LYS A 340 12.50 -9.15 23.21
CA LYS A 340 13.91 -9.50 23.52
C LYS A 340 14.91 -8.72 22.67
N GLY A 341 14.59 -8.45 21.40
CA GLY A 341 15.52 -7.88 20.42
C GLY A 341 15.41 -6.36 20.27
N THR A 342 14.20 -5.85 19.98
CA THR A 342 13.97 -4.44 19.63
C THR A 342 13.29 -3.62 20.73
N GLY A 343 12.98 -4.25 21.87
CA GLY A 343 12.28 -3.58 22.98
C GLY A 343 10.83 -3.23 22.64
N ASN A 344 10.30 -2.18 23.29
CA ASN A 344 8.88 -1.82 23.18
C ASN A 344 8.50 -1.20 21.82
N GLU A 345 9.46 -0.72 21.03
CA GLU A 345 9.20 -0.01 19.78
C GLU A 345 8.49 -0.90 18.77
N MET A 346 8.95 -2.16 18.62
CA MET A 346 8.34 -3.10 17.68
C MET A 346 7.13 -3.86 18.24
N ASN A 347 6.90 -3.87 19.55
CA ASN A 347 5.73 -4.56 20.13
C ASN A 347 4.42 -4.04 19.54
N SER A 348 4.28 -2.73 19.41
CA SER A 348 3.11 -2.11 18.80
C SER A 348 2.97 -2.45 17.30
N SER A 349 4.10 -2.64 16.62
CA SER A 349 4.13 -3.05 15.21
C SER A 349 3.68 -4.51 15.05
N VAL A 350 4.11 -5.42 15.91
CA VAL A 350 3.68 -6.82 15.89
C VAL A 350 2.16 -6.94 16.11
N VAL A 351 1.61 -6.21 17.09
CA VAL A 351 0.16 -6.21 17.35
C VAL A 351 -0.63 -5.71 16.13
N ARG A 352 -0.16 -4.65 15.47
CA ARG A 352 -0.84 -4.12 14.28
C ARG A 352 -0.58 -4.93 13.01
N MET A 353 0.54 -5.63 12.96
CA MET A 353 0.82 -6.59 11.89
C MET A 353 -0.17 -7.76 11.94
N ALA A 354 -0.56 -8.24 13.13
CA ALA A 354 -1.62 -9.22 13.28
C ALA A 354 -2.94 -8.75 12.64
N ILE A 355 -3.30 -7.47 12.84
CA ILE A 355 -4.47 -6.87 12.20
C ILE A 355 -4.29 -6.85 10.66
N ASN A 356 -3.11 -6.45 10.16
CA ASN A 356 -2.85 -6.41 8.72
C ASN A 356 -2.89 -7.82 8.10
N ILE A 357 -2.33 -8.85 8.75
CA ILE A 357 -2.44 -10.24 8.30
C ILE A 357 -3.90 -10.69 8.26
N GLY A 358 -4.72 -10.37 9.27
CA GLY A 358 -6.15 -10.65 9.25
C GLY A 358 -6.90 -10.00 8.09
N ARG A 359 -6.52 -8.76 7.73
CA ARG A 359 -7.03 -8.06 6.54
C ARG A 359 -6.61 -8.76 5.25
N ILE A 360 -5.34 -9.16 5.15
CA ILE A 360 -4.83 -9.89 3.98
C ILE A 360 -5.52 -11.25 3.83
N LEU A 361 -5.71 -12.01 4.93
CA LEU A 361 -6.47 -13.25 4.94
C LEU A 361 -7.88 -13.06 4.34
N SER A 362 -8.56 -11.99 4.76
CA SER A 362 -9.90 -11.66 4.22
C SER A 362 -9.86 -11.38 2.73
N ILE A 363 -8.89 -10.58 2.26
CA ILE A 363 -8.75 -10.20 0.85
C ILE A 363 -8.42 -11.44 0.00
N VAL A 364 -7.45 -12.26 0.43
CA VAL A 364 -7.03 -13.46 -0.31
C VAL A 364 -8.17 -14.47 -0.40
N ALA A 365 -8.91 -14.71 0.69
CA ALA A 365 -10.06 -15.61 0.70
C ALA A 365 -11.13 -15.17 -0.31
N LEU A 366 -11.45 -13.88 -0.37
CA LEU A 366 -12.43 -13.36 -1.32
C LEU A 366 -11.92 -13.41 -2.77
N LEU A 367 -10.66 -13.06 -3.02
CA LEU A 367 -10.05 -13.14 -4.34
C LEU A 367 -9.96 -14.59 -4.86
N ARG A 368 -9.80 -15.57 -3.97
CA ARG A 368 -9.83 -16.99 -4.33
C ARG A 368 -11.19 -17.39 -4.92
N ILE A 369 -12.27 -17.06 -4.22
CA ILE A 369 -13.64 -17.32 -4.68
C ILE A 369 -13.92 -16.57 -5.99
N THR A 370 -13.45 -15.32 -6.11
CA THR A 370 -13.63 -14.52 -7.31
C THR A 370 -13.02 -15.21 -8.53
N GLY A 371 -11.77 -15.69 -8.43
CA GLY A 371 -11.13 -16.43 -9.52
C GLY A 371 -11.85 -17.72 -9.92
N GLU A 372 -12.34 -18.48 -8.93
CA GLU A 372 -13.12 -19.70 -9.18
C GLU A 372 -14.47 -19.42 -9.87
N CYS A 373 -15.12 -18.31 -9.49
CA CYS A 373 -16.40 -17.91 -10.10
C CYS A 373 -16.23 -17.38 -11.53
N GLU A 374 -15.12 -16.74 -11.85
CA GLU A 374 -14.79 -16.32 -13.23
C GLU A 374 -14.71 -17.54 -14.18
N GLU A 375 -14.12 -18.61 -13.72
CA GLU A 375 -13.98 -19.85 -14.50
C GLU A 375 -15.32 -20.55 -14.75
N ALA A 376 -16.31 -20.32 -13.88
CA ALA A 376 -17.63 -20.93 -13.99
C ALA A 376 -18.58 -20.25 -15.00
N GLY A 377 -18.21 -19.09 -15.56
CA GLY A 377 -18.93 -18.39 -16.63
C GLY A 377 -20.10 -17.50 -16.21
N ASP A 378 -20.77 -17.77 -15.08
CA ASP A 378 -21.78 -16.88 -14.46
C ASP A 378 -21.27 -16.45 -13.07
N PHE A 379 -20.57 -15.35 -13.05
CA PHE A 379 -19.90 -14.84 -11.84
C PHE A 379 -20.88 -14.61 -10.68
N ALA A 380 -21.98 -13.91 -10.92
CA ALA A 380 -22.90 -13.52 -9.85
C ALA A 380 -23.62 -14.71 -9.22
N ALA A 381 -24.04 -15.67 -10.04
CA ALA A 381 -24.69 -16.90 -9.56
C ALA A 381 -23.70 -17.82 -8.87
N SER A 382 -22.49 -17.96 -9.40
CA SER A 382 -21.42 -18.79 -8.83
C SER A 382 -20.93 -18.24 -7.49
N LEU A 383 -20.80 -16.91 -7.36
CA LEU A 383 -20.41 -16.27 -6.12
C LEU A 383 -21.37 -16.58 -4.96
N ARG A 384 -22.68 -16.50 -5.20
CA ARG A 384 -23.71 -16.82 -4.19
C ARG A 384 -23.81 -18.30 -3.84
N LYS A 385 -23.34 -19.18 -4.73
CA LYS A 385 -23.36 -20.64 -4.54
C LYS A 385 -22.02 -21.18 -4.04
N SER A 386 -21.02 -20.32 -3.85
CA SER A 386 -19.72 -20.76 -3.37
C SER A 386 -19.85 -21.42 -1.98
N PRO A 387 -19.31 -22.64 -1.80
CA PRO A 387 -19.37 -23.33 -0.51
C PRO A 387 -18.59 -22.61 0.61
N ARG A 388 -17.75 -21.65 0.24
CA ARG A 388 -16.96 -20.85 1.20
C ARG A 388 -17.65 -19.56 1.60
N LEU A 389 -18.74 -19.18 0.96
CA LEU A 389 -19.56 -18.03 1.27
C LEU A 389 -20.91 -18.50 1.77
N THR A 390 -21.13 -18.44 3.06
CA THR A 390 -22.36 -18.92 3.70
C THR A 390 -23.10 -17.77 4.36
N PRO A 391 -24.45 -17.81 4.42
CA PRO A 391 -25.20 -16.82 5.19
C PRO A 391 -24.72 -16.79 6.64
N ASP A 392 -24.53 -15.59 7.21
CA ASP A 392 -24.21 -15.42 8.62
C ASP A 392 -25.31 -16.10 9.48
N PRO A 393 -24.98 -17.07 10.38
CA PRO A 393 -25.96 -17.77 11.22
C PRO A 393 -26.75 -16.85 12.14
N GLN A 394 -26.21 -15.66 12.46
CA GLN A 394 -26.89 -14.64 13.25
C GLN A 394 -27.72 -13.68 12.38
N THR A 395 -28.06 -14.11 11.16
CA THR A 395 -28.90 -13.31 10.26
C THR A 395 -30.30 -13.20 10.85
N CYS A 396 -30.55 -12.08 11.54
CA CYS A 396 -31.86 -11.67 11.98
C CYS A 396 -32.68 -11.06 10.84
N ALA A 397 -33.97 -10.85 11.03
CA ALA A 397 -34.83 -10.19 10.04
C ALA A 397 -34.28 -8.84 9.54
N ASP A 398 -33.50 -8.13 10.36
CA ASP A 398 -32.83 -6.87 10.02
C ASP A 398 -31.69 -7.03 9.01
N ASN A 399 -31.20 -8.27 8.76
CA ASN A 399 -30.13 -8.58 7.81
C ASN A 399 -30.67 -9.13 6.48
N ILE A 400 -31.98 -9.11 6.32
CA ILE A 400 -32.67 -9.48 5.09
C ILE A 400 -33.38 -8.22 4.59
N LYS A 401 -32.87 -7.63 3.52
CA LYS A 401 -33.49 -6.49 2.85
C LYS A 401 -34.16 -6.98 1.57
N ASP A 402 -35.47 -6.75 1.44
CA ASP A 402 -36.25 -7.20 0.29
C ASP A 402 -36.10 -8.71 -0.04
N GLY A 403 -35.95 -9.54 1.00
CA GLY A 403 -35.73 -10.99 0.85
C GLY A 403 -34.29 -11.38 0.49
N ILE A 404 -33.33 -10.41 0.46
CA ILE A 404 -31.93 -10.64 0.09
C ILE A 404 -31.08 -10.65 1.36
N ILE A 405 -30.26 -11.70 1.52
CA ILE A 405 -29.28 -11.81 2.59
C ILE A 405 -28.19 -10.75 2.37
N THR A 406 -27.91 -9.95 3.42
CA THR A 406 -26.94 -8.83 3.38
C THR A 406 -25.70 -9.07 4.26
N ARG A 407 -25.62 -10.26 4.90
CA ARG A 407 -24.45 -10.65 5.70
C ARG A 407 -24.02 -12.07 5.39
N TRP A 408 -22.73 -12.23 5.20
CA TRP A 408 -22.12 -13.48 4.78
C TRP A 408 -20.89 -13.79 5.62
N ASP A 409 -20.70 -15.06 5.94
CA ASP A 409 -19.47 -15.60 6.50
C ASP A 409 -18.61 -16.16 5.36
N LEU A 410 -17.34 -15.80 5.35
CA LEU A 410 -16.34 -16.21 4.38
C LEU A 410 -15.31 -17.11 5.07
N SER A 411 -15.06 -18.30 4.53
CA SER A 411 -13.99 -19.18 4.98
C SER A 411 -12.77 -19.10 4.06
N ILE A 412 -11.58 -19.30 4.63
CA ILE A 412 -10.31 -19.36 3.90
C ILE A 412 -9.79 -20.79 3.82
N GLN A 413 -9.22 -21.17 2.68
CA GLN A 413 -8.52 -22.46 2.51
C GLN A 413 -7.27 -22.50 3.36
N GLU A 414 -6.90 -23.71 3.79
CA GLU A 414 -5.72 -23.88 4.64
C GLU A 414 -4.43 -23.43 3.95
N ASP A 415 -4.25 -23.77 2.66
CA ASP A 415 -3.06 -23.38 1.89
C ASP A 415 -2.94 -21.85 1.77
N ASP A 416 -4.06 -21.15 1.49
CA ASP A 416 -4.09 -19.69 1.46
C ASP A 416 -3.83 -19.09 2.86
N PHE A 417 -4.39 -19.70 3.90
CA PHE A 417 -4.19 -19.28 5.28
C PHE A 417 -2.70 -19.37 5.67
N GLN A 418 -2.06 -20.50 5.44
CA GLN A 418 -0.65 -20.71 5.75
C GLN A 418 0.25 -19.79 4.91
N ALA A 419 -0.04 -19.62 3.63
CA ALA A 419 0.72 -18.72 2.76
C ALA A 419 0.66 -17.26 3.23
N VAL A 420 -0.52 -16.78 3.62
CA VAL A 420 -0.66 -15.42 4.16
C VAL A 420 0.01 -15.29 5.53
N LEU A 421 -0.15 -16.28 6.40
CA LEU A 421 0.45 -16.26 7.73
C LEU A 421 1.98 -16.22 7.65
N SER A 422 2.58 -16.93 6.68
CA SER A 422 4.02 -16.94 6.44
C SER A 422 4.60 -15.60 5.97
N LEU A 423 3.77 -14.62 5.58
CA LEU A 423 4.23 -13.25 5.28
C LEU A 423 4.61 -12.47 6.55
N ALA A 424 4.13 -12.89 7.73
CA ALA A 424 4.30 -12.13 8.96
C ALA A 424 5.77 -11.95 9.35
N GLU A 425 6.57 -13.01 9.29
CA GLU A 425 7.99 -12.95 9.67
C GLU A 425 8.82 -12.09 8.70
N PRO A 426 8.78 -12.26 7.35
CA PRO A 426 9.44 -11.34 6.44
C PRO A 426 9.02 -9.88 6.65
N MET A 427 7.73 -9.60 6.79
CA MET A 427 7.24 -8.23 7.04
C MET A 427 7.78 -7.66 8.35
N TYR A 428 7.89 -8.47 9.41
CA TYR A 428 8.50 -8.06 10.67
C TYR A 428 9.97 -7.68 10.47
N LEU A 429 10.76 -8.51 9.76
CA LEU A 429 12.18 -8.26 9.52
C LEU A 429 12.42 -7.03 8.64
N HIS A 430 11.59 -6.81 7.62
CA HIS A 430 11.62 -5.57 6.85
C HIS A 430 11.30 -4.34 7.73
N ALA A 431 10.33 -4.44 8.63
CA ALA A 431 10.01 -3.35 9.56
C ALA A 431 11.16 -3.07 10.53
N VAL A 432 11.82 -4.11 11.08
CA VAL A 432 13.02 -3.96 11.93
C VAL A 432 14.15 -3.26 11.18
N HIS A 433 14.38 -3.63 9.92
CA HIS A 433 15.38 -2.96 9.10
C HIS A 433 15.05 -1.47 8.91
N ILE A 434 13.81 -1.15 8.56
CA ILE A 434 13.39 0.24 8.33
C ILE A 434 13.37 1.06 9.62
N LEU A 435 13.14 0.43 10.78
CA LEU A 435 13.30 1.08 12.08
C LEU A 435 14.70 1.68 12.25
N SER A 436 15.75 1.05 11.72
CA SER A 436 17.12 1.54 11.81
C SER A 436 17.35 2.89 11.08
N PHE A 437 16.45 3.30 10.17
CA PHE A 437 16.52 4.62 9.52
C PHE A 437 15.93 5.75 10.36
N LEU A 438 15.21 5.41 11.43
CA LEU A 438 14.67 6.39 12.37
C LEU A 438 15.70 6.77 13.44
N PRO A 439 15.63 8.00 14.01
CA PRO A 439 16.46 8.34 15.13
C PRO A 439 16.15 7.42 16.31
N ALA A 440 17.20 6.84 16.90
CA ALA A 440 17.04 6.06 18.12
C ALA A 440 16.51 6.97 19.25
N ASN A 441 15.44 6.56 19.90
CA ASN A 441 14.99 7.14 21.16
C ASN A 441 15.92 6.64 22.24
N GLU A 442 16.90 7.43 22.61
CA GLU A 442 17.92 7.20 23.64
C GLU A 442 18.85 5.97 23.47
N VAL A 443 20.05 6.11 23.99
CA VAL A 443 21.23 5.20 23.85
C VAL A 443 20.97 3.74 24.23
N LYS A 444 19.91 3.45 24.98
CA LYS A 444 19.56 2.08 25.42
C LYS A 444 18.97 1.19 24.32
N ASN A 445 18.30 1.78 23.33
CA ASN A 445 17.57 0.98 22.31
C ASN A 445 18.41 0.65 21.07
N ARG A 446 19.54 1.35 20.83
CA ARG A 446 20.47 1.04 19.74
C ARG A 446 21.08 -0.36 19.88
N GLY A 447 21.43 -0.76 21.12
CA GLY A 447 22.02 -2.07 21.36
C GLY A 447 21.07 -3.22 21.03
N MET A 448 19.76 -3.05 21.35
CA MET A 448 18.74 -4.07 21.06
C MET A 448 18.45 -4.21 19.57
N ALA A 449 18.35 -3.09 18.84
CA ALA A 449 18.20 -3.10 17.40
C ALA A 449 19.43 -3.73 16.70
N ASP A 450 20.62 -3.47 17.20
CA ASP A 450 21.86 -4.06 16.69
C ASP A 450 21.92 -5.57 16.91
N GLN A 451 21.43 -6.06 18.06
CA GLN A 451 21.31 -7.51 18.31
C GLN A 451 20.36 -8.19 17.33
N GLU A 452 19.20 -7.61 17.09
CA GLU A 452 18.24 -8.14 16.11
C GLU A 452 18.83 -8.13 14.69
N ARG A 453 19.53 -7.07 14.30
CA ARG A 453 20.26 -6.99 13.03
C ARG A 453 21.29 -8.11 12.91
N LEU A 454 22.05 -8.38 13.98
CA LEU A 454 23.04 -9.44 14.01
C LEU A 454 22.40 -10.81 13.81
N PHE A 455 21.30 -11.10 14.51
CA PHE A 455 20.60 -12.39 14.39
C PHE A 455 19.95 -12.61 13.01
N ILE A 456 19.60 -11.56 12.28
CA ILE A 456 19.08 -11.66 10.90
C ILE A 456 20.16 -12.15 9.92
N THR A 457 21.42 -11.81 10.17
CA THR A 457 22.54 -12.14 9.27
C THR A 457 23.21 -13.49 9.59
N LEU A 458 22.89 -14.10 10.74
CA LEU A 458 23.42 -15.39 11.14
C LEU A 458 22.59 -16.54 10.55
N ASP A 459 23.31 -17.63 10.20
CA ASP A 459 22.68 -18.88 9.82
C ASP A 459 21.86 -19.46 10.99
N THR A 460 20.96 -20.40 10.68
CA THR A 460 20.14 -21.09 11.70
C THR A 460 20.97 -21.80 12.76
N GLU A 461 22.18 -22.25 12.39
CA GLU A 461 23.18 -22.79 13.31
C GLU A 461 24.46 -21.96 13.15
N PHE A 462 24.90 -21.32 14.21
CA PHE A 462 26.10 -20.45 14.18
C PHE A 462 27.00 -20.74 15.38
N THR A 463 28.30 -20.48 15.19
CA THR A 463 29.29 -20.57 16.25
C THR A 463 29.50 -19.21 16.91
N TYR A 464 30.04 -19.18 18.12
CA TYR A 464 30.41 -17.92 18.77
C TYR A 464 31.41 -17.10 17.95
N GLN A 465 32.27 -17.76 17.19
CA GLN A 465 33.24 -17.09 16.32
C GLN A 465 32.57 -16.44 15.11
N SER A 466 31.63 -17.12 14.45
CA SER A 466 30.86 -16.54 13.36
C SER A 466 29.97 -15.37 13.81
N LEU A 467 29.43 -15.45 15.04
CA LEU A 467 28.69 -14.33 15.63
C LEU A 467 29.58 -13.11 15.86
N LEU A 468 30.81 -13.26 16.32
CA LEU A 468 31.75 -12.15 16.50
C LEU A 468 32.18 -11.53 15.16
N GLU A 469 32.42 -12.35 14.14
CA GLU A 469 32.78 -11.91 12.80
C GLU A 469 31.65 -11.10 12.16
N GLU A 470 30.41 -11.57 12.27
CA GLU A 470 29.23 -10.82 11.78
C GLU A 470 28.98 -9.53 12.58
N ALA A 471 29.18 -9.57 13.89
CA ALA A 471 29.08 -8.36 14.72
C ALA A 471 30.13 -7.31 14.33
N GLU A 472 31.33 -7.71 13.99
CA GLU A 472 32.40 -6.81 13.54
C GLU A 472 32.10 -6.20 12.17
N LYS A 473 31.61 -7.00 11.21
CA LYS A 473 31.13 -6.51 9.90
C LYS A 473 30.01 -5.48 10.05
N LEU A 474 29.10 -5.70 10.98
CA LEU A 474 27.98 -4.80 11.25
C LEU A 474 28.36 -3.61 12.14
N LYS A 475 29.64 -3.52 12.58
CA LYS A 475 30.13 -2.50 13.52
C LYS A 475 29.34 -2.44 14.83
N ILE A 476 28.87 -3.61 15.29
CA ILE A 476 28.15 -3.75 16.55
C ILE A 476 29.17 -3.89 17.69
N PRO A 477 29.08 -3.10 18.77
CA PRO A 477 29.99 -3.20 19.89
C PRO A 477 29.94 -4.57 20.58
N LYS A 478 31.10 -5.11 20.96
CA LYS A 478 31.22 -6.45 21.63
C LYS A 478 30.47 -6.56 22.97
N ASN A 479 30.05 -5.43 23.53
CA ASN A 479 29.33 -5.36 24.82
C ASN A 479 27.82 -5.16 24.66
N THR A 480 27.32 -5.27 23.44
CA THR A 480 25.90 -5.24 23.11
C THR A 480 25.36 -6.65 23.08
#